data_b9ce8436e7c8e99a95bd0706f63b3192
#
_entry.id   b9ce8436e7c8e99a95bd0706f63b3192
#
_cell.length_a   1.000
_cell.length_b   1.000
_cell.length_c   1.000
_cell.angle_alpha   90.00
_cell.angle_beta   90.00
_cell.angle_gamma   90.00
#
_symmetry.space_group_name_H-M   'P 1'
#
loop_
_entity.id
_entity.type
_entity.pdbx_description
1 polymer ?
#
loop_
_entity_poly.entity_id
_entity_poly.type
_entity_poly.pdbx_seq_one_letter_code
_entity_poly.pdbx_strand_id
1 'polypeptide(L)'
;MMFNQLDQPKSGETIAIIKTNHGEMRARLFPEIVGECATNFIELAKQGKYDGAPFHRIIKGFMIQGGDFTRRNGTGGHAAQGPGSTIGDKYDARLTHLRGALSWAKTMMPHSIGSQFFIVHPAEGTHFLDHPTDGGPAEGYSVFGQLFDGFDVLDDIAGVRTDGQDYPYEDVLIESVTIETVA
;
A
#
# COMPACT_ATOMS: atom_id res chain seq x y z
N MET A 1 -2.74 24.48 -10.89
CA MET A 1 -2.90 24.13 -9.45
C MET A 1 -1.84 23.12 -9.08
N MET A 2 -1.10 23.38 -8.00
CA MET A 2 -0.02 22.49 -7.55
C MET A 2 -0.60 21.17 -7.02
N PHE A 3 0.05 20.04 -7.33
CA PHE A 3 -0.31 18.74 -6.78
C PHE A 3 -0.15 18.71 -5.26
N ASN A 4 -1.14 18.16 -4.57
CA ASN A 4 -1.05 17.86 -3.14
C ASN A 4 -1.55 16.43 -2.91
N GLN A 5 -0.68 15.61 -2.31
CA GLN A 5 -0.97 14.20 -2.04
C GLN A 5 -2.21 14.01 -1.17
N LEU A 6 -2.49 14.94 -0.27
CA LEU A 6 -3.59 14.87 0.70
C LEU A 6 -4.92 15.44 0.18
N ASP A 7 -4.98 15.97 -1.04
CA ASP A 7 -6.24 16.45 -1.61
C ASP A 7 -7.25 15.31 -1.75
N GLN A 8 -8.53 15.67 -1.73
CA GLN A 8 -9.58 14.76 -2.14
C GLN A 8 -9.42 14.42 -3.63
N PRO A 9 -9.81 13.20 -4.05
CA PRO A 9 -9.67 12.83 -5.45
C PRO A 9 -10.56 13.70 -6.34
N LYS A 10 -10.06 13.99 -7.52
CA LYS A 10 -10.75 14.81 -8.52
C LYS A 10 -11.36 13.93 -9.60
N SER A 11 -12.32 14.50 -10.36
CA SER A 11 -12.89 13.84 -11.52
C SER A 11 -11.80 13.30 -12.45
N GLY A 12 -11.95 12.06 -12.87
CA GLY A 12 -10.99 11.35 -13.72
C GLY A 12 -9.86 10.62 -12.97
N GLU A 13 -9.68 10.87 -11.67
CA GLU A 13 -8.66 10.16 -10.91
C GLU A 13 -9.07 8.72 -10.60
N THR A 14 -8.09 7.85 -10.53
CA THR A 14 -8.27 6.44 -10.16
C THR A 14 -8.19 6.30 -8.64
N ILE A 15 -9.17 5.60 -8.07
CA ILE A 15 -9.20 5.29 -6.64
C ILE A 15 -9.34 3.79 -6.41
N ALA A 16 -8.89 3.35 -5.24
CA ALA A 16 -9.11 1.99 -4.74
C ALA A 16 -10.05 2.04 -3.52
N ILE A 17 -11.01 1.12 -3.49
CA ILE A 17 -11.86 0.89 -2.34
C ILE A 17 -11.42 -0.42 -1.72
N ILE A 18 -10.81 -0.35 -0.55
CA ILE A 18 -10.27 -1.50 0.18
C ILE A 18 -11.27 -1.87 1.27
N LYS A 19 -12.02 -2.94 1.05
CA LYS A 19 -12.95 -3.48 2.04
C LYS A 19 -12.24 -4.51 2.91
N THR A 20 -12.33 -4.34 4.21
CA THR A 20 -11.75 -5.25 5.19
C THR A 20 -12.83 -5.72 6.17
N ASN A 21 -12.53 -6.76 6.95
CA ASN A 21 -13.41 -7.17 8.04
C ASN A 21 -13.45 -6.17 9.23
N HIS A 22 -12.71 -5.07 9.13
CA HIS A 22 -12.77 -3.93 10.08
C HIS A 22 -13.47 -2.70 9.49
N GLY A 23 -13.82 -2.71 8.22
CA GLY A 23 -14.45 -1.59 7.52
C GLY A 23 -13.75 -1.25 6.21
N GLU A 24 -14.12 -0.13 5.65
CA GLU A 24 -13.70 0.30 4.32
C GLU A 24 -12.71 1.47 4.40
N MET A 25 -11.64 1.35 3.61
CA MET A 25 -10.67 2.44 3.39
C MET A 25 -10.68 2.80 1.91
N ARG A 26 -10.50 4.07 1.58
CA ARG A 26 -10.45 4.56 0.21
C ARG A 26 -9.16 5.31 -0.04
N ALA A 27 -8.52 5.01 -1.17
CA ALA A 27 -7.22 5.56 -1.52
C ALA A 27 -7.21 6.14 -2.94
N ARG A 28 -6.56 7.29 -3.11
CA ARG A 28 -6.13 7.77 -4.42
C ARG A 28 -4.99 6.89 -4.89
N LEU A 29 -4.92 6.65 -6.19
CA LEU A 29 -3.78 5.98 -6.83
C LEU A 29 -3.16 6.94 -7.85
N PHE A 30 -1.86 6.82 -8.09
CA PHE A 30 -1.10 7.81 -8.85
C PHE A 30 -0.39 7.22 -10.10
N PRO A 31 -1.13 6.58 -11.02
CA PRO A 31 -0.50 5.99 -12.21
C PRO A 31 0.17 7.03 -13.12
N GLU A 32 -0.33 8.28 -13.15
CA GLU A 32 0.26 9.37 -13.94
C GLU A 32 1.62 9.82 -13.39
N ILE A 33 1.90 9.53 -12.12
CA ILE A 33 3.16 9.94 -11.45
C ILE A 33 4.16 8.79 -11.41
N VAL A 34 3.73 7.61 -10.97
CA VAL A 34 4.63 6.48 -10.72
C VAL A 34 4.39 5.28 -11.63
N GLY A 35 3.56 5.42 -12.66
CA GLY A 35 3.39 4.43 -13.71
C GLY A 35 3.15 3.01 -13.18
N GLU A 36 4.06 2.10 -13.50
CA GLU A 36 3.95 0.67 -13.16
C GLU A 36 3.79 0.41 -11.65
N CYS A 37 4.37 1.24 -10.79
CA CYS A 37 4.18 1.11 -9.35
C CYS A 37 2.71 1.26 -8.92
N ALA A 38 1.92 2.04 -9.63
CA ALA A 38 0.50 2.14 -9.38
C ALA A 38 -0.31 1.13 -10.19
N THR A 39 0.03 0.92 -11.47
CA THR A 39 -0.71 -0.01 -12.33
C THR A 39 -0.57 -1.46 -11.87
N ASN A 40 0.53 -1.84 -11.26
CA ASN A 40 0.69 -3.17 -10.65
C ASN A 40 -0.39 -3.44 -9.59
N PHE A 41 -0.62 -2.48 -8.70
CA PHE A 41 -1.69 -2.59 -7.70
C PHE A 41 -3.07 -2.65 -8.35
N ILE A 42 -3.32 -1.79 -9.34
CA ILE A 42 -4.59 -1.73 -10.08
C ILE A 42 -4.88 -3.09 -10.72
N GLU A 43 -3.92 -3.65 -11.42
CA GLU A 43 -4.10 -4.93 -12.13
C GLU A 43 -4.28 -6.10 -11.15
N LEU A 44 -3.50 -6.16 -10.07
CA LEU A 44 -3.68 -7.18 -9.02
C LEU A 44 -5.09 -7.10 -8.40
N ALA A 45 -5.57 -5.88 -8.13
CA ALA A 45 -6.91 -5.67 -7.61
C ALA A 45 -7.97 -6.14 -8.61
N LYS A 46 -7.85 -5.77 -9.88
CA LYS A 46 -8.78 -6.19 -10.94
C LYS A 46 -8.79 -7.71 -11.17
N GLN A 47 -7.66 -8.36 -10.94
CA GLN A 47 -7.55 -9.83 -11.01
C GLN A 47 -8.14 -10.53 -9.77
N GLY A 48 -8.60 -9.77 -8.77
CA GLY A 48 -9.13 -10.33 -7.52
C GLY A 48 -8.05 -10.95 -6.62
N LYS A 49 -6.78 -10.65 -6.85
CA LYS A 49 -5.67 -11.29 -6.11
C LYS A 49 -5.66 -10.92 -4.63
N TYR A 50 -6.10 -9.72 -4.29
CA TYR A 50 -6.12 -9.27 -2.90
C TYR A 50 -7.32 -9.81 -2.10
N ASP A 51 -8.30 -10.41 -2.76
CA ASP A 51 -9.51 -10.91 -2.09
C ASP A 51 -9.14 -12.03 -1.10
N GLY A 52 -9.45 -11.80 0.17
CA GLY A 52 -9.14 -12.72 1.27
C GLY A 52 -7.71 -12.67 1.79
N ALA A 53 -6.85 -11.81 1.26
CA ALA A 53 -5.47 -11.68 1.74
C ALA A 53 -5.42 -11.00 3.11
N PRO A 54 -4.58 -11.49 4.05
CA PRO A 54 -4.48 -10.88 5.38
C PRO A 54 -3.54 -9.67 5.39
N PHE A 55 -3.74 -8.80 6.38
CA PHE A 55 -2.68 -7.94 6.89
C PHE A 55 -1.87 -8.76 7.89
N HIS A 56 -0.76 -9.31 7.43
CA HIS A 56 0.04 -10.28 8.18
C HIS A 56 1.06 -9.65 9.13
N ARG A 57 1.30 -8.35 9.02
CA ARG A 57 2.24 -7.62 9.87
C ARG A 57 1.65 -6.25 10.21
N ILE A 58 1.39 -6.05 11.50
CA ILE A 58 0.78 -4.82 12.00
C ILE A 58 1.63 -4.30 13.16
N ILE A 59 2.13 -3.08 13.01
CA ILE A 59 2.91 -2.39 14.05
C ILE A 59 2.26 -1.03 14.31
N LYS A 60 1.56 -0.90 15.42
CA LYS A 60 0.95 0.35 15.85
C LYS A 60 1.99 1.46 15.93
N GLY A 61 1.68 2.62 15.38
CA GLY A 61 2.61 3.74 15.32
C GLY A 61 3.64 3.63 14.20
N PHE A 62 3.53 2.62 13.34
CA PHE A 62 4.38 2.47 12.16
C PHE A 62 3.54 2.20 10.90
N MET A 63 3.04 0.99 10.70
CA MET A 63 2.31 0.66 9.47
C MET A 63 1.47 -0.62 9.64
N ILE A 64 0.56 -0.84 8.69
CA ILE A 64 -0.11 -2.12 8.48
C ILE A 64 0.32 -2.67 7.12
N GLN A 65 0.77 -3.91 7.08
CA GLN A 65 1.30 -4.56 5.86
C GLN A 65 0.50 -5.80 5.51
N GLY A 66 0.14 -5.92 4.25
CA GLY A 66 -0.58 -7.06 3.71
C GLY A 66 -0.31 -7.28 2.24
N GLY A 67 -1.16 -8.09 1.61
CA GLY A 67 -1.10 -8.32 0.16
C GLY A 67 -0.34 -9.57 -0.27
N ASP A 68 0.15 -10.38 0.67
CA ASP A 68 0.66 -11.71 0.35
C ASP A 68 -0.51 -12.67 0.15
N PHE A 69 -0.96 -12.79 -1.08
CA PHE A 69 -2.10 -13.65 -1.42
C PHE A 69 -1.71 -15.11 -1.68
N THR A 70 -0.42 -15.42 -1.79
CA THR A 70 0.03 -16.79 -2.08
C THR A 70 0.38 -17.59 -0.83
N ARG A 71 1.14 -17.01 0.10
CA ARG A 71 1.56 -17.67 1.34
C ARG A 71 0.93 -17.10 2.61
N ARG A 72 0.39 -15.88 2.53
CA ARG A 72 -0.37 -15.21 3.58
C ARG A 72 0.43 -14.93 4.86
N ASN A 73 1.75 -14.93 4.77
CA ASN A 73 2.64 -14.78 5.92
C ASN A 73 3.81 -13.80 5.70
N GLY A 74 3.83 -13.11 4.56
CA GLY A 74 4.87 -12.15 4.21
C GLY A 74 6.02 -12.70 3.37
N THR A 75 6.00 -14.00 3.06
CA THR A 75 7.06 -14.64 2.26
C THR A 75 6.69 -14.86 0.80
N GLY A 76 5.48 -14.50 0.40
CA GLY A 76 4.94 -14.76 -0.92
C GLY A 76 4.46 -13.52 -1.66
N GLY A 77 3.55 -13.75 -2.59
CA GLY A 77 3.04 -12.74 -3.51
C GLY A 77 3.87 -12.67 -4.80
N HIS A 78 3.33 -11.98 -5.79
CA HIS A 78 4.01 -11.70 -7.07
C HIS A 78 3.36 -10.49 -7.73
N ALA A 79 4.03 -9.91 -8.73
CA ALA A 79 3.47 -8.81 -9.50
C ALA A 79 2.33 -9.28 -10.43
N ALA A 80 1.61 -8.34 -11.03
CA ALA A 80 0.44 -8.60 -11.85
C ALA A 80 0.71 -9.46 -13.08
N GLN A 81 1.95 -9.53 -13.52
CA GLN A 81 2.38 -10.31 -14.69
C GLN A 81 2.37 -11.82 -14.45
N GLY A 82 2.26 -12.26 -13.21
CA GLY A 82 2.11 -13.67 -12.86
C GLY A 82 3.16 -14.19 -11.88
N PRO A 83 3.09 -15.49 -11.53
CA PRO A 83 3.99 -16.10 -10.55
C PRO A 83 5.47 -15.85 -10.87
N GLY A 84 6.24 -15.46 -9.86
CA GLY A 84 7.66 -15.15 -9.98
C GLY A 84 7.99 -13.78 -10.55
N SER A 85 6.99 -12.99 -10.95
CA SER A 85 7.24 -11.66 -11.48
C SER A 85 7.40 -10.61 -10.37
N THR A 86 8.21 -9.61 -10.65
CA THR A 86 8.44 -8.44 -9.79
C THR A 86 8.55 -7.19 -10.64
N ILE A 87 8.41 -6.03 -9.98
CA ILE A 87 8.62 -4.72 -10.62
C ILE A 87 9.67 -3.92 -9.85
N GLY A 88 10.23 -2.90 -10.51
CA GLY A 88 11.19 -1.99 -9.92
C GLY A 88 10.54 -0.83 -9.17
N ASP A 89 11.34 -0.17 -8.35
CA ASP A 89 10.95 1.06 -7.67
C ASP A 89 10.80 2.23 -8.64
N LYS A 90 9.88 3.13 -8.30
CA LYS A 90 9.84 4.47 -8.87
C LYS A 90 9.50 5.47 -7.77
N TYR A 91 10.36 6.46 -7.61
CA TYR A 91 10.24 7.51 -6.62
C TYR A 91 9.86 8.82 -7.29
N ASP A 92 9.05 9.62 -6.60
CA ASP A 92 8.75 10.98 -7.02
C ASP A 92 8.67 11.87 -5.77
N ALA A 93 9.34 13.02 -5.82
CA ALA A 93 9.44 13.92 -4.68
C ALA A 93 8.07 14.47 -4.21
N ARG A 94 7.05 14.39 -5.04
CA ARG A 94 5.67 14.78 -4.68
C ARG A 94 4.97 13.76 -3.80
N LEU A 95 5.50 12.53 -3.71
CA LEU A 95 4.90 11.43 -2.97
C LEU A 95 5.83 11.01 -1.83
N THR A 96 5.37 11.19 -0.61
CA THR A 96 6.13 10.88 0.60
C THR A 96 5.32 9.98 1.53
N HIS A 97 5.97 9.43 2.55
CA HIS A 97 5.34 8.53 3.51
C HIS A 97 4.59 9.30 4.59
N LEU A 98 3.53 10.00 4.17
CA LEU A 98 2.56 10.65 5.05
C LEU A 98 1.63 9.60 5.68
N ARG A 99 0.93 9.96 6.76
CA ARG A 99 -0.14 9.12 7.30
C ARG A 99 -1.11 8.71 6.20
N GLY A 100 -1.38 7.43 6.08
CA GLY A 100 -2.26 6.88 5.05
C GLY A 100 -1.62 6.65 3.69
N ALA A 101 -0.33 6.92 3.50
CA ALA A 101 0.35 6.59 2.25
C ALA A 101 0.35 5.07 2.04
N LEU A 102 0.07 4.65 0.80
CA LEU A 102 0.24 3.27 0.35
C LEU A 102 1.60 3.16 -0.34
N SER A 103 2.42 2.23 0.12
CA SER A 103 3.79 2.03 -0.35
C SER A 103 4.10 0.55 -0.53
N TRP A 104 5.00 0.23 -1.45
CA TRP A 104 5.36 -1.16 -1.72
C TRP A 104 6.36 -1.70 -0.69
N ALA A 105 6.03 -2.84 -0.10
CA ALA A 105 6.99 -3.67 0.61
C ALA A 105 7.88 -4.41 -0.41
N LYS A 106 9.12 -4.61 -0.05
CA LYS A 106 10.13 -5.26 -0.90
C LYS A 106 11.23 -5.88 -0.04
N THR A 107 12.06 -6.72 -0.66
CA THR A 107 13.28 -7.23 -0.03
C THR A 107 14.41 -6.21 -0.16
N MET A 108 15.59 -6.54 0.35
CA MET A 108 16.80 -5.71 0.20
C MET A 108 17.34 -5.72 -1.24
N MET A 109 16.85 -6.63 -2.07
CA MET A 109 17.26 -6.73 -3.48
C MET A 109 16.58 -5.65 -4.33
N PRO A 110 17.26 -5.10 -5.34
CA PRO A 110 16.60 -4.24 -6.31
C PRO A 110 15.56 -5.03 -7.11
N HIS A 111 14.58 -4.34 -7.66
CA HIS A 111 13.52 -4.94 -8.50
C HIS A 111 12.82 -6.12 -7.81
N SER A 112 12.41 -5.93 -6.56
CA SER A 112 11.85 -7.01 -5.73
C SER A 112 10.40 -6.76 -5.26
N ILE A 113 9.71 -5.77 -5.84
CA ILE A 113 8.32 -5.49 -5.53
C ILE A 113 7.43 -6.56 -6.17
N GLY A 114 6.64 -7.25 -5.37
CA GLY A 114 5.63 -8.21 -5.84
C GLY A 114 4.21 -7.66 -5.63
N SER A 115 3.51 -8.16 -4.61
CA SER A 115 2.15 -7.75 -4.28
C SER A 115 1.98 -7.16 -2.88
N GLN A 116 2.97 -7.29 -2.01
CA GLN A 116 2.85 -6.83 -0.63
C GLN A 116 3.02 -5.32 -0.54
N PHE A 117 2.11 -4.68 0.18
CA PHE A 117 2.12 -3.24 0.41
C PHE A 117 1.86 -2.92 1.88
N PHE A 118 2.16 -1.72 2.27
CA PHE A 118 1.84 -1.23 3.60
C PHE A 118 1.16 0.13 3.55
N ILE A 119 0.42 0.43 4.61
CA ILE A 119 -0.25 1.72 4.80
C ILE A 119 0.35 2.36 6.04
N VAL A 120 0.85 3.58 5.90
CA VAL A 120 1.52 4.33 6.97
C VAL A 120 0.50 4.74 8.03
N HIS A 121 0.81 4.48 9.31
CA HIS A 121 -0.12 4.72 10.41
C HIS A 121 0.08 6.06 11.14
N PRO A 122 1.30 6.46 11.60
CA PRO A 122 1.43 7.57 12.53
C PRO A 122 1.12 8.93 11.90
N ALA A 123 0.64 9.87 12.73
CA ALA A 123 0.26 11.21 12.29
C ALA A 123 1.42 11.99 11.65
N GLU A 124 2.64 11.81 12.17
CA GLU A 124 3.87 12.43 11.64
C GLU A 124 4.39 11.77 10.36
N GLY A 125 3.79 10.65 9.95
CA GLY A 125 4.30 9.87 8.83
C GLY A 125 5.54 9.04 9.20
N THR A 126 6.11 8.40 8.17
CA THR A 126 7.34 7.60 8.29
C THR A 126 8.37 8.06 7.27
N HIS A 127 8.75 9.33 7.33
CA HIS A 127 9.61 9.99 6.32
C HIS A 127 11.01 9.38 6.19
N PHE A 128 11.45 8.59 7.17
CA PHE A 128 12.69 7.81 7.05
C PHE A 128 12.63 6.74 5.96
N LEU A 129 11.44 6.45 5.40
CA LEU A 129 11.24 5.55 4.27
C LEU A 129 11.26 6.27 2.92
N ASP A 130 11.28 7.59 2.91
CA ASP A 130 11.32 8.37 1.68
C ASP A 130 12.65 8.20 0.97
N HIS A 131 12.60 8.18 -0.37
CA HIS A 131 13.82 8.14 -1.17
C HIS A 131 14.50 9.50 -1.17
N PRO A 132 15.83 9.58 -1.00
CA PRO A 132 16.57 10.82 -1.15
C PRO A 132 16.39 11.43 -2.54
N THR A 133 16.07 12.71 -2.58
CA THR A 133 15.74 13.41 -3.83
C THR A 133 16.93 13.71 -4.73
N ASP A 134 18.15 13.49 -4.27
CA ASP A 134 19.40 13.88 -4.92
C ASP A 134 20.21 12.72 -5.51
N GLY A 135 19.56 11.58 -5.78
CA GLY A 135 20.21 10.44 -6.41
C GLY A 135 21.12 9.62 -5.50
N GLY A 136 20.93 9.71 -4.21
CA GLY A 136 21.59 8.84 -3.24
C GLY A 136 21.24 7.35 -3.47
N PRO A 137 21.85 6.44 -2.71
CA PRO A 137 21.62 5.01 -2.90
C PRO A 137 20.14 4.68 -2.79
N ALA A 138 19.69 3.65 -3.52
CA ALA A 138 18.31 3.26 -3.68
C ALA A 138 17.66 2.75 -2.37
N GLU A 139 17.90 3.47 -1.27
CA GLU A 139 17.31 3.23 0.04
C GLU A 139 16.06 4.06 0.18
N GLY A 140 14.93 3.46 -0.14
CA GLY A 140 13.64 4.11 -0.02
C GLY A 140 12.56 3.19 -0.53
N TYR A 141 11.33 3.59 -0.29
CA TYR A 141 10.14 2.83 -0.66
C TYR A 141 9.27 3.63 -1.61
N SER A 142 8.60 2.95 -2.51
CA SER A 142 7.82 3.58 -3.57
C SER A 142 6.37 3.78 -3.13
N VAL A 143 6.00 5.02 -2.84
CA VAL A 143 4.62 5.41 -2.58
C VAL A 143 3.85 5.41 -3.91
N PHE A 144 2.68 4.75 -3.94
CA PHE A 144 1.85 4.68 -5.13
C PHE A 144 0.41 5.12 -4.90
N GLY A 145 0.01 5.36 -3.67
CA GLY A 145 -1.34 5.78 -3.31
C GLY A 145 -1.40 6.52 -1.99
N GLN A 146 -2.58 7.06 -1.67
CA GLN A 146 -2.82 7.80 -0.44
C GLN A 146 -4.27 7.64 0.01
N LEU A 147 -4.48 7.22 1.24
CA LEU A 147 -5.82 7.23 1.83
C LEU A 147 -6.37 8.66 1.87
N PHE A 148 -7.64 8.80 1.51
CA PHE A 148 -8.39 10.02 1.68
C PHE A 148 -9.67 9.81 2.52
N ASP A 149 -10.01 8.56 2.81
CA ASP A 149 -11.15 8.20 3.66
C ASP A 149 -10.89 6.85 4.35
N GLY A 150 -11.49 6.66 5.53
CA GLY A 150 -11.32 5.42 6.31
C GLY A 150 -10.15 5.43 7.27
N PHE A 151 -9.66 6.60 7.69
CA PHE A 151 -8.58 6.69 8.68
C PHE A 151 -8.95 6.08 10.04
N ASP A 152 -10.22 6.09 10.40
CA ASP A 152 -10.73 5.40 11.58
C ASP A 152 -10.56 3.87 11.47
N VAL A 153 -10.77 3.32 10.28
CA VAL A 153 -10.53 1.90 10.00
C VAL A 153 -9.04 1.56 10.06
N LEU A 154 -8.19 2.44 9.51
CA LEU A 154 -6.73 2.30 9.63
C LEU A 154 -6.29 2.23 11.10
N ASP A 155 -6.81 3.14 11.94
CA ASP A 155 -6.50 3.17 13.38
C ASP A 155 -7.01 1.92 14.09
N ASP A 156 -8.19 1.44 13.74
CA ASP A 156 -8.79 0.23 14.31
C ASP A 156 -7.93 -1.00 14.00
N ILE A 157 -7.51 -1.15 12.74
CA ILE A 157 -6.62 -2.23 12.32
C ILE A 157 -5.27 -2.13 13.03
N ALA A 158 -4.67 -0.93 13.07
CA ALA A 158 -3.36 -0.73 13.72
C ALA A 158 -3.39 -1.02 15.22
N GLY A 159 -4.57 -0.96 15.85
CA GLY A 159 -4.75 -1.21 17.28
C GLY A 159 -5.03 -2.67 17.66
N VAL A 160 -5.12 -3.60 16.71
CA VAL A 160 -5.40 -5.00 17.04
C VAL A 160 -4.24 -5.64 17.81
N ARG A 161 -4.57 -6.67 18.59
CA ARG A 161 -3.56 -7.44 19.32
C ARG A 161 -2.76 -8.30 18.35
N THR A 162 -1.45 -8.29 18.53
CA THR A 162 -0.51 -9.05 17.70
C THR A 162 0.37 -9.94 18.56
N ASP A 163 0.94 -10.98 17.95
CA ASP A 163 1.92 -11.86 18.59
C ASP A 163 3.33 -11.24 18.57
N GLY A 164 4.32 -11.99 19.01
CA GLY A 164 5.71 -11.53 19.07
C GLY A 164 6.37 -11.29 17.71
N GLN A 165 5.70 -11.66 16.62
CA GLN A 165 6.14 -11.43 15.23
C GLN A 165 5.26 -10.41 14.52
N ASP A 166 4.47 -9.63 15.27
CA ASP A 166 3.55 -8.61 14.74
C ASP A 166 2.41 -9.17 13.87
N TYR A 167 2.12 -10.46 14.00
CA TYR A 167 0.98 -11.09 13.32
C TYR A 167 -0.28 -10.97 14.18
N PRO A 168 -1.42 -10.53 13.63
CA PRO A 168 -2.66 -10.43 14.41
C PRO A 168 -3.12 -11.77 14.98
N TYR A 169 -3.57 -11.80 16.23
CA TYR A 169 -4.18 -12.99 16.82
C TYR A 169 -5.50 -13.35 16.13
N GLU A 170 -6.28 -12.34 15.77
CA GLU A 170 -7.48 -12.50 14.95
C GLU A 170 -7.20 -11.93 13.57
N ASP A 171 -7.44 -12.70 12.53
CA ASP A 171 -7.12 -12.31 11.17
C ASP A 171 -7.78 -10.99 10.76
N VAL A 172 -6.98 -10.07 10.27
CA VAL A 172 -7.45 -8.87 9.58
C VAL A 172 -7.36 -9.15 8.09
N LEU A 173 -8.50 -9.23 7.44
CA LEU A 173 -8.60 -9.69 6.04
C LEU A 173 -9.04 -8.56 5.13
N ILE A 174 -8.39 -8.48 3.97
CA ILE A 174 -8.91 -7.73 2.83
C ILE A 174 -10.02 -8.58 2.22
N GLU A 175 -11.25 -8.09 2.27
CA GLU A 175 -12.38 -8.79 1.64
C GLU A 175 -12.36 -8.59 0.13
N SER A 176 -12.11 -7.36 -0.32
CA SER A 176 -11.98 -7.00 -1.73
C SER A 176 -11.24 -5.68 -1.92
N VAL A 177 -10.66 -5.51 -3.08
CA VAL A 177 -10.15 -4.20 -3.56
C VAL A 177 -10.82 -3.90 -4.89
N THR A 178 -11.62 -2.84 -4.93
CA THR A 178 -12.31 -2.39 -6.14
C THR A 178 -11.62 -1.14 -6.68
N ILE A 179 -11.40 -1.09 -7.98
CA ILE A 179 -10.81 0.07 -8.66
C ILE A 179 -11.92 0.85 -9.36
N GLU A 180 -11.97 2.15 -9.12
CA GLU A 180 -12.96 3.04 -9.71
C GLU A 180 -12.30 4.30 -10.27
N THR A 181 -12.97 4.92 -11.23
CA THR A 181 -12.63 6.27 -11.70
C THR A 181 -13.65 7.24 -11.12
N VAL A 182 -13.16 8.31 -10.52
CA VAL A 182 -14.02 9.34 -9.93
C VAL A 182 -14.79 10.07 -11.02
N ALA A 183 -16.10 10.16 -10.85
CA ALA A 183 -16.99 10.83 -11.79
C ALA A 183 -16.76 12.34 -11.86
#